data_e3edd501ce824667968f0d5160704a96
#
_entry.id   e3edd501ce824667968f0d5160704a96
#
_cell.length_a   1.000
_cell.length_b   1.000
_cell.length_c   1.000
_cell.angle_alpha   90.00
_cell.angle_beta   90.00
_cell.angle_gamma   90.00
#
_symmetry.space_group_name_H-M   'P 1'
#
loop_
_entity.id
_entity.type
_entity.pdbx_description
1 polymer ?
#
loop_
_entity_poly.entity_id
_entity_poly.type
_entity_poly.pdbx_seq_one_letter_code
_entity_poly.pdbx_strand_id
1 'polypeptide(L)'
;MTRNKHIWIFNAGNSYSGNPKWLFEYIRRHHPDIRTVWMCYHKDVRNYVKRLGYEACLFDSTAGKTIMKEAGVYVVEMCKEVFQPELAGITILNLWHGVGCKSIERKVTGGFLQERIAKKYIRNNRIYKNAQLFLVTSELMEKHFMEQCGIDEELLIRAGYPRCTVTDPVCTYPHDIRAIKGLSDDARIVVYAPTYRDY
;
A
#
# COMPACT_ATOMS: atom_id res chain seq x y z
N MET A 1 8.87 -23.04 -8.81
CA MET A 1 8.60 -23.15 -7.35
C MET A 1 7.18 -22.70 -7.11
N THR A 2 6.35 -23.55 -6.53
CA THR A 2 4.94 -23.21 -6.27
C THR A 2 4.90 -22.27 -5.08
N ARG A 3 4.25 -21.10 -5.22
CA ARG A 3 4.08 -20.12 -4.15
C ARG A 3 3.05 -20.57 -3.13
N ASN A 4 3.28 -20.25 -1.85
CA ASN A 4 2.36 -20.59 -0.78
C ASN A 4 1.27 -19.52 -0.64
N LYS A 5 0.02 -19.88 -0.96
CA LYS A 5 -1.14 -18.98 -0.88
C LYS A 5 -1.49 -18.51 0.54
N HIS A 6 -0.99 -19.21 1.56
CA HIS A 6 -1.18 -18.84 2.97
C HIS A 6 -0.04 -17.95 3.53
N ILE A 7 0.88 -17.50 2.69
CA ILE A 7 1.89 -16.50 3.06
C ILE A 7 1.60 -15.21 2.31
N TRP A 8 1.23 -14.17 3.05
CA TRP A 8 0.95 -12.85 2.52
C TRP A 8 1.98 -11.84 3.01
N ILE A 9 2.57 -11.10 2.09
CA ILE A 9 3.50 -10.01 2.41
C ILE A 9 2.84 -8.66 2.13
N PHE A 10 3.19 -7.66 2.95
CA PHE A 10 2.56 -6.34 2.95
C PHE A 10 3.60 -5.23 2.94
N ASN A 11 3.33 -4.15 2.24
CA ASN A 11 4.14 -2.93 2.28
C ASN A 11 3.29 -1.70 1.98
N ALA A 12 3.61 -0.59 2.64
CA ALA A 12 3.07 0.74 2.37
C ALA A 12 4.22 1.76 2.25
N GLY A 13 5.12 1.53 1.28
CA GLY A 13 6.30 2.36 1.10
C GLY A 13 7.22 2.35 2.32
N ASN A 14 7.51 3.52 2.86
CA ASN A 14 8.47 3.70 3.96
C ASN A 14 7.85 3.70 5.36
N SER A 15 6.61 3.22 5.51
CA SER A 15 5.89 3.31 6.79
C SER A 15 5.07 2.07 7.10
N TYR A 16 4.60 1.94 8.34
CA TYR A 16 3.57 1.00 8.75
C TYR A 16 2.25 1.75 8.84
N SER A 17 1.57 1.90 7.70
CA SER A 17 0.39 2.76 7.58
C SER A 17 -0.51 2.36 6.40
N GLY A 18 -1.49 3.19 6.09
CA GLY A 18 -2.33 3.08 4.91
C GLY A 18 -3.27 1.87 4.89
N ASN A 19 -3.83 1.59 3.73
CA ASN A 19 -4.73 0.46 3.54
C ASN A 19 -4.08 -0.91 3.82
N PRO A 20 -2.80 -1.15 3.43
CA PRO A 20 -2.12 -2.41 3.73
C PRO A 20 -2.03 -2.70 5.23
N LYS A 21 -1.79 -1.67 6.09
CA LYS A 21 -1.77 -1.86 7.54
C LYS A 21 -3.09 -2.40 8.07
N TRP A 22 -4.20 -1.79 7.69
CA TRP A 22 -5.51 -2.18 8.22
C TRP A 22 -5.95 -3.57 7.74
N LEU A 23 -5.64 -3.92 6.47
CA LEU A 23 -5.87 -5.28 5.99
C LEU A 23 -4.95 -6.30 6.67
N PHE A 24 -3.68 -5.96 6.91
CA PHE A 24 -2.74 -6.80 7.65
C PHE A 24 -3.26 -7.13 9.05
N GLU A 25 -3.71 -6.13 9.80
CA GLU A 25 -4.23 -6.32 11.16
C GLU A 25 -5.54 -7.11 11.17
N TYR A 26 -6.42 -6.88 10.19
CA TYR A 26 -7.65 -7.64 10.01
C TYR A 26 -7.37 -9.12 9.77
N ILE A 27 -6.50 -9.44 8.82
CA ILE A 27 -6.15 -10.83 8.48
C ILE A 27 -5.53 -11.54 9.69
N ARG A 28 -4.62 -10.92 10.39
CA ARG A 28 -4.04 -11.50 11.60
C ARG A 28 -5.08 -11.85 12.66
N ARG A 29 -6.12 -11.05 12.80
CA ARG A 29 -7.17 -11.25 13.81
C ARG A 29 -8.18 -12.32 13.39
N HIS A 30 -8.54 -12.36 12.11
CA HIS A 30 -9.66 -13.16 11.63
C HIS A 30 -9.26 -14.37 10.79
N HIS A 31 -8.02 -14.43 10.30
CA HIS A 31 -7.51 -15.48 9.43
C HIS A 31 -6.14 -16.00 9.93
N PRO A 32 -6.10 -16.69 11.08
CA PRO A 32 -4.86 -17.14 11.69
C PRO A 32 -4.10 -18.20 10.85
N ASP A 33 -4.77 -18.81 9.88
CA ASP A 33 -4.20 -19.72 8.88
C ASP A 33 -3.33 -19.01 7.84
N ILE A 34 -3.41 -17.67 7.76
CA ILE A 34 -2.61 -16.85 6.85
C ILE A 34 -1.43 -16.23 7.64
N ARG A 35 -0.23 -16.64 7.30
CA ARG A 35 0.99 -15.98 7.79
C ARG A 35 1.17 -14.64 7.11
N THR A 36 1.15 -13.56 7.89
CA THR A 36 1.33 -12.20 7.41
C THR A 36 2.70 -11.66 7.78
N VAL A 37 3.43 -11.08 6.82
CA VAL A 37 4.75 -10.49 7.04
C VAL A 37 4.79 -9.08 6.49
N TRP A 38 5.22 -8.11 7.31
CA TRP A 38 5.41 -6.74 6.87
C TRP A 38 6.79 -6.55 6.25
N MET A 39 6.85 -6.13 5.01
CA MET A 39 8.10 -5.87 4.30
C MET A 39 8.51 -4.41 4.46
N CYS A 40 9.78 -4.16 4.78
CA CYS A 40 10.31 -2.84 5.10
C CYS A 40 11.53 -2.48 4.27
N TYR A 41 11.66 -1.21 3.89
CA TYR A 41 12.89 -0.66 3.33
C TYR A 41 13.88 -0.22 4.43
N HIS A 42 13.37 0.19 5.60
CA HIS A 42 14.17 0.78 6.69
C HIS A 42 14.12 -0.04 7.97
N LYS A 43 15.25 -0.08 8.69
CA LYS A 43 15.40 -0.86 9.93
C LYS A 43 14.50 -0.34 11.08
N ASP A 44 14.28 0.96 11.15
CA ASP A 44 13.44 1.59 12.15
C ASP A 44 11.98 1.16 12.02
N VAL A 45 11.43 1.14 10.79
CA VAL A 45 10.07 0.64 10.52
C VAL A 45 9.96 -0.85 10.86
N ARG A 46 10.95 -1.66 10.46
CA ARG A 46 10.98 -3.09 10.83
C ARG A 46 10.98 -3.28 12.34
N ASN A 47 11.83 -2.52 13.04
CA ASN A 47 11.94 -2.63 14.50
C ASN A 47 10.66 -2.16 15.20
N TYR A 48 10.02 -1.13 14.67
CA TYR A 48 8.72 -0.67 15.14
C TYR A 48 7.66 -1.76 15.02
N VAL A 49 7.50 -2.35 13.83
CA VAL A 49 6.52 -3.43 13.58
C VAL A 49 6.79 -4.66 14.47
N LYS A 50 8.08 -5.01 14.67
CA LYS A 50 8.45 -6.08 15.58
C LYS A 50 8.10 -5.80 17.05
N ARG A 51 8.23 -4.55 17.51
CA ARG A 51 7.81 -4.16 18.88
C ARG A 51 6.30 -4.30 19.09
N LEU A 52 5.50 -4.21 18.01
CA LEU A 52 4.07 -4.50 18.06
C LEU A 52 3.74 -6.00 18.14
N GLY A 53 4.76 -6.88 18.16
CA GLY A 53 4.59 -8.34 18.16
C GLY A 53 4.31 -8.94 16.77
N TYR A 54 4.62 -8.21 15.71
CA TYR A 54 4.37 -8.63 14.33
C TYR A 54 5.62 -9.10 13.61
N GLU A 55 5.45 -9.99 12.64
CA GLU A 55 6.54 -10.43 11.79
C GLU A 55 6.89 -9.36 10.76
N ALA A 56 8.18 -8.98 10.68
CA ALA A 56 8.66 -8.00 9.72
C ALA A 56 10.07 -8.31 9.22
N CYS A 57 10.29 -8.11 7.92
CA CYS A 57 11.56 -8.34 7.24
C CYS A 57 11.98 -7.12 6.42
N LEU A 58 13.29 -6.94 6.25
CA LEU A 58 13.82 -5.98 5.26
C LEU A 58 13.82 -6.64 3.87
N PHE A 59 13.47 -5.89 2.83
CA PHE A 59 13.47 -6.37 1.45
C PHE A 59 14.84 -6.89 1.00
N ASP A 60 15.92 -6.24 1.39
CA ASP A 60 17.31 -6.56 1.01
C ASP A 60 17.96 -7.66 1.86
N SER A 61 17.32 -8.08 2.95
CA SER A 61 17.83 -9.14 3.80
C SER A 61 17.63 -10.54 3.17
N THR A 62 18.47 -11.49 3.55
CA THR A 62 18.32 -12.90 3.15
C THR A 62 16.92 -13.43 3.51
N ALA A 63 16.45 -13.18 4.74
CA ALA A 63 15.12 -13.59 5.17
C ALA A 63 14.01 -12.92 4.33
N GLY A 64 14.15 -11.62 4.00
CA GLY A 64 13.19 -10.91 3.15
C GLY A 64 13.15 -11.48 1.74
N LYS A 65 14.29 -11.79 1.14
CA LYS A 65 14.36 -12.43 -0.19
C LYS A 65 13.75 -13.82 -0.21
N THR A 66 13.97 -14.61 0.86
CA THR A 66 13.35 -15.92 1.00
C THR A 66 11.84 -15.82 1.07
N ILE A 67 11.31 -14.96 1.95
CA ILE A 67 9.85 -14.80 2.12
C ILE A 67 9.19 -14.28 0.85
N MET A 68 9.82 -13.34 0.11
CA MET A 68 9.31 -12.86 -1.18
C MET A 68 9.20 -13.97 -2.24
N LYS A 69 10.10 -14.97 -2.24
CA LYS A 69 10.02 -16.12 -3.14
C LYS A 69 8.91 -17.10 -2.75
N GLU A 70 8.65 -17.25 -1.48
CA GLU A 70 7.67 -18.19 -0.93
C GLU A 70 6.24 -17.64 -0.96
N ALA A 71 6.07 -16.35 -0.71
CA ALA A 71 4.76 -15.72 -0.57
C ALA A 71 3.89 -15.87 -1.83
N GLY A 72 2.60 -16.13 -1.63
CA GLY A 72 1.61 -16.22 -2.70
C GLY A 72 0.95 -14.90 -3.02
N VAL A 73 0.85 -13.99 -2.03
CA VAL A 73 0.18 -12.68 -2.18
C VAL A 73 1.08 -11.55 -1.68
N TYR A 74 1.12 -10.47 -2.44
CA TYR A 74 1.78 -9.23 -2.07
C TYR A 74 0.78 -8.07 -2.07
N VAL A 75 0.51 -7.51 -0.90
CA VAL A 75 -0.40 -6.40 -0.70
C VAL A 75 0.36 -5.09 -0.67
N VAL A 76 -0.02 -4.16 -1.55
CA VAL A 76 0.61 -2.86 -1.72
C VAL A 76 -0.43 -1.74 -1.85
N GLU A 77 0.00 -0.50 -1.73
CA GLU A 77 -0.83 0.67 -2.07
C GLU A 77 -0.20 1.59 -3.13
N MET A 78 0.94 1.20 -3.68
CA MET A 78 1.65 1.93 -4.74
C MET A 78 2.23 0.96 -5.75
N CYS A 79 2.33 1.39 -7.01
CA CYS A 79 2.80 0.52 -8.08
C CYS A 79 4.32 0.37 -8.18
N LYS A 80 5.09 1.27 -7.58
CA LYS A 80 6.57 1.26 -7.67
C LYS A 80 7.26 0.20 -6.81
N GLU A 81 6.53 -0.48 -5.95
CA GLU A 81 7.06 -1.46 -5.00
C GLU A 81 7.18 -2.88 -5.57
N VAL A 82 6.82 -3.05 -6.84
CA VAL A 82 6.61 -4.36 -7.47
C VAL A 82 7.84 -4.90 -8.21
N PHE A 83 9.00 -4.23 -8.13
CA PHE A 83 10.15 -4.49 -9.03
C PHE A 83 11.24 -5.42 -8.49
N GLN A 84 10.92 -6.33 -7.60
CA GLN A 84 11.93 -7.28 -7.13
C GLN A 84 11.83 -8.59 -7.92
N PRO A 85 12.94 -9.14 -8.42
CA PRO A 85 12.94 -10.41 -9.15
C PRO A 85 12.32 -11.54 -8.35
N GLU A 86 12.47 -11.50 -7.04
CA GLU A 86 11.90 -12.47 -6.09
C GLU A 86 10.37 -12.48 -6.08
N LEU A 87 9.72 -11.43 -6.56
CA LEU A 87 8.26 -11.31 -6.64
C LEU A 87 7.68 -11.85 -7.96
N ALA A 88 8.50 -12.38 -8.85
CA ALA A 88 8.02 -12.92 -10.13
C ALA A 88 6.94 -14.00 -9.91
N GLY A 89 5.76 -13.84 -10.52
CA GLY A 89 4.63 -14.78 -10.41
C GLY A 89 3.84 -14.72 -9.09
N ILE A 90 4.07 -13.73 -8.23
CA ILE A 90 3.23 -13.49 -7.06
C ILE A 90 1.91 -12.83 -7.47
N THR A 91 0.82 -13.12 -6.76
CA THR A 91 -0.42 -12.35 -6.89
C THR A 91 -0.28 -11.02 -6.19
N ILE A 92 -0.44 -9.91 -6.90
CA ILE A 92 -0.38 -8.58 -6.33
C ILE A 92 -1.78 -8.07 -6.06
N LEU A 93 -2.02 -7.60 -4.85
CA LEU A 93 -3.23 -6.91 -4.45
C LEU A 93 -2.87 -5.45 -4.16
N ASN A 94 -3.23 -4.56 -5.09
CA ASN A 94 -3.02 -3.13 -4.94
C ASN A 94 -4.28 -2.48 -4.35
N LEU A 95 -4.17 -2.03 -3.11
CA LEU A 95 -5.27 -1.39 -2.38
C LEU A 95 -5.39 0.10 -2.68
N TRP A 96 -4.41 0.67 -3.38
CA TRP A 96 -4.28 2.11 -3.58
C TRP A 96 -4.35 2.90 -2.27
N HIS A 97 -4.38 4.23 -2.36
CA HIS A 97 -4.24 5.08 -1.17
C HIS A 97 -5.25 6.24 -1.11
N GLY A 98 -6.23 6.27 -1.98
CA GLY A 98 -7.30 7.27 -1.95
C GLY A 98 -7.94 7.53 -3.30
N VAL A 99 -8.99 8.35 -3.29
CA VAL A 99 -9.67 8.78 -4.51
C VAL A 99 -8.80 9.82 -5.22
N GLY A 100 -8.46 9.53 -6.47
CA GLY A 100 -7.68 10.44 -7.31
C GLY A 100 -8.54 11.48 -7.97
N CYS A 101 -8.15 12.75 -7.86
CA CYS A 101 -8.77 13.87 -8.60
C CYS A 101 -7.83 14.49 -9.65
N LYS A 102 -6.62 13.97 -9.76
CA LYS A 102 -5.58 14.45 -10.69
C LYS A 102 -5.39 13.49 -11.83
N SER A 103 -5.04 14.03 -13.01
CA SER A 103 -4.51 13.20 -14.09
C SER A 103 -3.17 12.59 -13.67
N ILE A 104 -3.07 11.27 -13.77
CA ILE A 104 -1.86 10.51 -13.42
C ILE A 104 -1.49 9.60 -14.59
N GLU A 105 -0.29 9.04 -14.55
CA GLU A 105 0.16 7.99 -15.44
C GLU A 105 -0.10 8.31 -16.93
N ARG A 106 -0.90 7.52 -17.64
CA ARG A 106 -1.16 7.68 -19.08
C ARG A 106 -1.86 8.99 -19.45
N LYS A 107 -2.54 9.64 -18.50
CA LYS A 107 -3.22 10.92 -18.74
C LYS A 107 -2.30 12.13 -18.56
N VAL A 108 -1.06 11.93 -18.18
CA VAL A 108 -0.04 13.00 -18.16
C VAL A 108 0.54 13.15 -19.56
N THR A 109 -0.02 14.08 -20.33
CA THR A 109 0.31 14.30 -21.76
C THR A 109 1.16 15.53 -22.02
N GLY A 110 1.69 16.19 -20.97
CA GLY A 110 2.51 17.38 -21.11
C GLY A 110 3.42 17.62 -19.90
N GLY A 111 4.35 18.55 -20.08
CA GLY A 111 5.31 18.96 -19.08
C GLY A 111 6.44 17.95 -18.85
N PHE A 112 7.30 18.27 -17.93
CA PHE A 112 8.53 17.51 -17.63
C PHE A 112 8.26 16.06 -17.17
N LEU A 113 7.09 15.76 -16.62
CA LEU A 113 6.73 14.41 -16.18
C LEU A 113 6.36 13.48 -17.35
N GLN A 114 5.95 14.03 -18.51
CA GLN A 114 5.50 13.23 -19.66
C GLN A 114 6.57 12.22 -20.12
N GLU A 115 7.79 12.68 -20.35
CA GLU A 115 8.88 11.79 -20.78
C GLU A 115 9.19 10.70 -19.76
N ARG A 116 9.16 11.06 -18.47
CA ARG A 116 9.44 10.13 -17.37
C ARG A 116 8.39 9.03 -17.31
N ILE A 117 7.14 9.39 -17.50
CA ILE A 117 6.01 8.46 -17.52
C ILE A 117 6.05 7.60 -18.78
N ALA A 118 6.27 8.20 -19.95
CA ALA A 118 6.42 7.45 -21.21
C ALA A 118 7.54 6.41 -21.11
N LYS A 119 8.71 6.78 -20.58
CA LYS A 119 9.82 5.84 -20.35
C LYS A 119 9.44 4.71 -19.39
N LYS A 120 8.65 5.00 -18.35
CA LYS A 120 8.13 4.01 -17.41
C LYS A 120 7.26 2.96 -18.13
N TYR A 121 6.33 3.38 -18.99
CA TYR A 121 5.45 2.47 -19.72
C TYR A 121 6.16 1.69 -20.81
N ILE A 122 7.12 2.31 -21.51
CA ILE A 122 7.91 1.65 -22.56
C ILE A 122 8.86 0.61 -21.95
N ARG A 123 9.59 0.96 -20.89
CA ARG A 123 10.59 0.10 -20.26
C ARG A 123 10.01 -0.93 -19.32
N ASN A 124 8.94 -0.58 -18.62
CA ASN A 124 8.35 -1.35 -17.54
C ASN A 124 6.85 -1.55 -17.75
N ASN A 125 6.44 -1.94 -18.98
CA ASN A 125 5.03 -2.24 -19.27
C ASN A 125 4.42 -3.33 -18.35
N ARG A 126 5.26 -3.93 -17.50
CA ARG A 126 4.89 -4.96 -16.52
C ARG A 126 4.31 -4.42 -15.22
N ILE A 127 4.42 -3.12 -14.92
CA ILE A 127 3.98 -2.57 -13.62
C ILE A 127 2.49 -2.80 -13.38
N TYR A 128 1.69 -2.61 -14.43
CA TYR A 128 0.23 -2.77 -14.34
C TYR A 128 -0.25 -4.04 -15.06
N LYS A 129 0.56 -4.66 -15.91
CA LYS A 129 0.20 -5.87 -16.69
C LYS A 129 0.40 -7.18 -15.94
N ASN A 130 1.09 -7.19 -14.81
CA ASN A 130 1.26 -8.41 -14.03
C ASN A 130 0.07 -8.57 -13.09
N ALA A 131 -1.07 -9.04 -13.62
CA ALA A 131 -2.20 -9.57 -12.83
C ALA A 131 -2.35 -8.91 -11.44
N GLN A 132 -2.28 -7.57 -11.38
CA GLN A 132 -2.53 -6.85 -10.15
C GLN A 132 -4.02 -6.76 -9.97
N LEU A 133 -4.54 -7.45 -8.99
CA LEU A 133 -5.85 -7.17 -8.47
C LEU A 133 -5.85 -5.74 -7.91
N PHE A 134 -6.76 -4.90 -8.36
CA PHE A 134 -6.75 -3.48 -8.05
C PHE A 134 -8.05 -3.06 -7.36
N LEU A 135 -7.93 -2.53 -6.14
CA LEU A 135 -9.09 -2.10 -5.36
C LEU A 135 -9.63 -0.77 -5.88
N VAL A 136 -10.93 -0.76 -6.18
CA VAL A 136 -11.70 0.43 -6.56
C VAL A 136 -12.91 0.59 -5.66
N THR A 137 -13.25 1.85 -5.34
CA THR A 137 -14.27 2.16 -4.34
C THR A 137 -15.55 2.76 -4.95
N SER A 138 -15.56 3.02 -6.25
CA SER A 138 -16.69 3.57 -6.99
C SER A 138 -16.49 3.43 -8.49
N GLU A 139 -17.57 3.53 -9.27
CA GLU A 139 -17.53 3.54 -10.73
C GLU A 139 -16.63 4.64 -11.29
N LEU A 140 -16.59 5.81 -10.64
CA LEU A 140 -15.67 6.89 -11.02
C LEU A 140 -14.21 6.43 -10.94
N MET A 141 -13.85 5.71 -9.89
CA MET A 141 -12.49 5.19 -9.71
C MET A 141 -12.17 4.03 -10.65
N GLU A 142 -13.16 3.22 -11.04
CA GLU A 142 -12.99 2.21 -12.08
C GLU A 142 -12.54 2.85 -13.38
N LYS A 143 -13.34 3.80 -13.90
CA LYS A 143 -13.00 4.54 -15.13
C LYS A 143 -11.63 5.22 -15.02
N HIS A 144 -11.37 5.86 -13.87
CA HIS A 144 -10.12 6.55 -13.62
C HIS A 144 -8.90 5.60 -13.75
N PHE A 145 -8.93 4.42 -13.12
CA PHE A 145 -7.80 3.51 -13.15
C PHE A 145 -7.69 2.72 -14.46
N MET A 146 -8.79 2.33 -15.06
CA MET A 146 -8.80 1.72 -16.38
C MET A 146 -8.17 2.65 -17.41
N GLU A 147 -8.57 3.91 -17.46
CA GLU A 147 -8.07 4.89 -18.41
C GLU A 147 -6.63 5.34 -18.11
N GLN A 148 -6.32 5.63 -16.85
CA GLN A 148 -5.03 6.24 -16.50
C GLN A 148 -3.92 5.23 -16.26
N CYS A 149 -4.25 4.06 -15.73
CA CYS A 149 -3.27 3.01 -15.45
C CYS A 149 -3.34 1.84 -16.42
N GLY A 150 -4.44 1.72 -17.18
CA GLY A 150 -4.66 0.61 -18.11
C GLY A 150 -4.88 -0.71 -17.39
N ILE A 151 -5.61 -0.67 -16.28
CA ILE A 151 -6.06 -1.85 -15.55
C ILE A 151 -7.23 -2.46 -16.30
N ASP A 152 -7.19 -3.75 -16.55
CA ASP A 152 -8.29 -4.48 -17.18
C ASP A 152 -9.43 -4.68 -16.17
N GLU A 153 -10.67 -4.65 -16.65
CA GLU A 153 -11.85 -4.69 -15.77
C GLU A 153 -11.91 -5.94 -14.88
N GLU A 154 -11.50 -7.09 -15.40
CA GLU A 154 -11.44 -8.35 -14.67
C GLU A 154 -10.49 -8.36 -13.48
N LEU A 155 -9.56 -7.41 -13.42
CA LEU A 155 -8.60 -7.25 -12.32
C LEU A 155 -9.12 -6.33 -11.20
N LEU A 156 -10.29 -5.70 -11.39
CA LEU A 156 -10.86 -4.79 -10.42
C LEU A 156 -11.53 -5.53 -9.26
N ILE A 157 -11.21 -5.12 -8.04
CA ILE A 157 -11.92 -5.52 -6.83
C ILE A 157 -12.75 -4.33 -6.33
N ARG A 158 -14.07 -4.50 -6.39
CA ARG A 158 -15.04 -3.47 -5.99
C ARG A 158 -15.34 -3.61 -4.50
N ALA A 159 -14.69 -2.78 -3.67
CA ALA A 159 -14.87 -2.80 -2.21
C ALA A 159 -14.46 -1.46 -1.57
N GLY A 160 -14.77 -1.28 -0.29
CA GLY A 160 -14.30 -0.15 0.50
C GLY A 160 -12.81 -0.23 0.83
N TYR A 161 -12.19 0.91 1.11
CA TYR A 161 -10.81 0.90 1.61
C TYR A 161 -10.74 0.29 3.02
N PRO A 162 -9.79 -0.62 3.29
CA PRO A 162 -9.65 -1.24 4.61
C PRO A 162 -9.55 -0.22 5.75
N ARG A 163 -8.86 0.90 5.56
CA ARG A 163 -8.75 1.96 6.57
C ARG A 163 -10.08 2.65 6.90
N CYS A 164 -11.08 2.58 6.03
CA CYS A 164 -12.38 3.20 6.24
C CYS A 164 -13.39 2.25 6.90
N THR A 165 -13.06 0.97 7.06
CA THR A 165 -13.93 -0.03 7.69
C THR A 165 -13.64 -0.24 9.17
N VAL A 166 -12.63 0.44 9.70
CA VAL A 166 -12.25 0.35 11.11
C VAL A 166 -13.22 1.19 11.93
N THR A 167 -14.14 0.51 12.60
CA THR A 167 -15.13 1.14 13.49
C THR A 167 -14.60 1.41 14.89
N ASP A 168 -13.56 0.68 15.28
CA ASP A 168 -12.85 0.87 16.54
C ASP A 168 -11.35 1.03 16.23
N PRO A 169 -10.91 2.26 15.96
CA PRO A 169 -9.50 2.50 15.75
C PRO A 169 -8.79 2.17 17.05
N VAL A 170 -8.07 1.06 17.06
CA VAL A 170 -7.09 0.81 18.12
C VAL A 170 -6.10 1.96 18.04
N CYS A 171 -6.39 3.01 18.78
CA CYS A 171 -5.47 4.12 18.95
C CYS A 171 -4.29 3.60 19.77
N THR A 172 -3.33 3.00 19.08
CA THR A 172 -2.10 2.49 19.70
C THR A 172 -1.21 3.61 20.21
N TYR A 173 -1.59 4.85 19.97
CA TYR A 173 -0.93 6.05 20.47
C TYR A 173 -1.96 7.00 21.07
N PRO A 174 -2.19 6.94 22.37
CA PRO A 174 -2.96 7.96 23.06
C PRO A 174 -2.12 9.26 23.13
N HIS A 175 -1.88 9.86 21.98
CA HIS A 175 -1.30 11.18 21.93
C HIS A 175 -2.42 12.19 22.03
N ASP A 176 -2.76 12.54 23.26
CA ASP A 176 -3.58 13.72 23.49
C ASP A 176 -2.74 14.95 23.12
N ILE A 177 -3.05 15.54 21.96
CA ILE A 177 -2.36 16.75 21.46
C ILE A 177 -2.51 17.89 22.47
N ARG A 178 -3.60 17.99 23.21
CA ARG A 178 -3.79 19.01 24.24
C ARG A 178 -2.79 18.84 25.35
N ALA A 179 -2.69 17.64 25.89
CA ALA A 179 -1.72 17.33 26.95
C ALA A 179 -0.28 17.53 26.48
N ILE A 180 0.10 17.05 25.29
CA ILE A 180 1.46 17.19 24.74
C ILE A 180 1.83 18.66 24.52
N LYS A 181 0.88 19.52 24.15
CA LYS A 181 1.09 20.93 23.87
C LYS A 181 0.72 21.86 25.01
N GLY A 182 0.27 21.33 26.14
CA GLY A 182 -0.18 22.12 27.28
C GLY A 182 -1.36 23.04 26.96
N LEU A 183 -2.26 22.58 26.08
CA LEU A 183 -3.45 23.33 25.68
C LEU A 183 -4.57 23.10 26.69
N SER A 184 -5.44 24.13 26.85
CA SER A 184 -6.66 24.01 27.67
C SER A 184 -7.66 23.04 27.03
N ASP A 185 -8.58 22.48 27.83
CA ASP A 185 -9.59 21.51 27.37
C ASP A 185 -10.57 22.14 26.37
N ASP A 186 -10.79 23.44 26.45
CA ASP A 186 -11.65 24.23 25.54
C ASP A 186 -10.94 24.71 24.27
N ALA A 187 -9.65 24.47 24.15
CA ALA A 187 -8.88 24.88 22.98
C ALA A 187 -9.43 24.23 21.70
N ARG A 188 -9.69 25.05 20.68
CA ARG A 188 -10.06 24.56 19.35
C ARG A 188 -8.82 24.13 18.58
N ILE A 189 -8.81 22.87 18.12
CA ILE A 189 -7.72 22.34 17.31
C ILE A 189 -8.14 22.44 15.83
N VAL A 190 -7.39 23.17 15.04
CA VAL A 190 -7.56 23.26 13.59
C VAL A 190 -6.42 22.54 12.93
N VAL A 191 -6.75 21.52 12.09
CA VAL A 191 -5.78 20.76 11.33
C VAL A 191 -5.76 21.23 9.89
N TYR A 192 -4.62 21.78 9.44
CA TYR A 192 -4.38 22.09 8.04
C TYR A 192 -3.46 21.02 7.45
N ALA A 193 -4.00 20.20 6.55
CA ALA A 193 -3.29 19.07 5.95
C ALA A 193 -3.33 19.15 4.40
N PRO A 194 -2.62 20.10 3.79
CA PRO A 194 -2.60 20.26 2.33
C PRO A 194 -1.88 19.07 1.68
N THR A 195 -2.25 18.80 0.43
CA THR A 195 -1.51 17.84 -0.39
C THR A 195 -0.08 18.34 -0.63
N TYR A 196 0.90 17.46 -0.46
CA TYR A 196 2.30 17.73 -0.80
C TYR A 196 2.43 18.17 -2.27
N ARG A 197 3.20 19.20 -2.51
CA ARG A 197 3.56 19.70 -3.84
C ARG A 197 5.06 19.92 -3.91
N ASP A 198 5.69 19.33 -4.94
CA ASP A 198 7.06 19.70 -5.34
C ASP A 198 6.96 21.03 -6.10
N TYR A 199 7.53 22.08 -5.57
CA TYR A 199 7.74 23.36 -6.27
C TYR A 199 9.12 23.37 -6.89
#